data_e8230aee21b49d214f86585e85c357fc
#
_entry.id   e8230aee21b49d214f86585e85c357fc
#
_cell.length_a   1.000
_cell.length_b   1.000
_cell.length_c   1.000
_cell.angle_alpha   90.00
_cell.angle_beta   90.00
_cell.angle_gamma   90.00
#
_symmetry.space_group_name_H-M   'P 1'
#
loop_
_entity.id
_entity.type
_entity.pdbx_description
1 polymer ?
#
loop_
_entity_poly.entity_id
_entity_poly.type
_entity_poly.pdbx_seq_one_letter_code
_entity_poly.pdbx_strand_id
1 'polypeptide(L)'
;IKSSAASDVYKRQFLAYSVTYVAVDLLQTGSIKTLMPRTFGFFAINAVCVSFAYIMVFVLEKIFGFTSKVTLVELSDINNPVLRELSEECPGTFQHSMAVSNLASAAANRIRANVQLVRAGALYHDIGKISNPAFFTENQHGANPNDGLPPQVAARKIIGHVSAGLQ
;
A
#
# COMPACT_ATOMS: atom_id res chain seq x y z
N ILE A 1 9.81 -1.15 5.51
CA ILE A 1 9.38 -1.61 4.16
C ILE A 1 9.65 -0.51 3.12
N LYS A 2 9.24 0.76 3.32
CA LYS A 2 9.53 1.88 2.39
C LYS A 2 11.03 2.08 2.11
N SER A 3 11.87 1.93 3.13
CA SER A 3 13.33 2.07 3.00
C SER A 3 13.97 0.98 2.15
N SER A 4 13.49 -0.27 2.22
CA SER A 4 14.01 -1.39 1.44
C SER A 4 13.66 -1.26 -0.04
N ALA A 5 12.41 -0.95 -0.38
CA ALA A 5 11.97 -0.81 -1.77
C ALA A 5 12.68 0.34 -2.49
N ALA A 6 12.83 1.50 -1.85
CA ALA A 6 13.60 2.61 -2.41
C ALA A 6 15.07 2.22 -2.61
N SER A 7 15.69 1.53 -1.63
CA SER A 7 17.06 1.02 -1.72
C SER A 7 17.27 0.12 -2.95
N ASP A 8 16.30 -0.74 -3.26
CA ASP A 8 16.42 -1.67 -4.37
C ASP A 8 16.22 -0.99 -5.73
N VAL A 9 15.39 0.06 -5.80
CA VAL A 9 15.16 0.82 -7.04
C VAL A 9 16.44 1.50 -7.52
N TYR A 10 17.13 2.26 -6.68
CA TYR A 10 18.35 2.97 -7.12
C TYR A 10 19.52 2.04 -7.40
N LYS A 11 19.62 0.90 -6.69
CA LYS A 11 20.63 -0.13 -6.99
C LYS A 11 20.41 -0.75 -8.36
N ARG A 12 19.17 -1.13 -8.67
CA ARG A 12 18.78 -1.68 -9.97
C ARG A 12 19.00 -0.67 -11.09
N GLN A 13 18.65 0.60 -10.85
CA GLN A 13 18.86 1.68 -11.81
C GLN A 13 20.34 1.93 -12.10
N PHE A 14 21.17 2.03 -11.07
CA PHE A 14 22.62 2.18 -11.23
C PHE A 14 23.22 1.01 -12.01
N LEU A 15 22.84 -0.21 -11.67
CA LEU A 15 23.29 -1.42 -12.36
C LEU A 15 22.84 -1.42 -13.82
N ALA A 16 21.59 -1.13 -14.12
CA ALA A 16 21.05 -1.10 -15.46
C ALA A 16 21.77 -0.07 -16.33
N TYR A 17 21.98 1.15 -15.83
CA TYR A 17 22.70 2.20 -16.58
C TYR A 17 24.16 1.83 -16.79
N SER A 18 24.83 1.23 -15.79
CA SER A 18 26.20 0.79 -15.92
C SER A 18 26.37 -0.31 -16.96
N VAL A 19 25.50 -1.32 -16.92
CA VAL A 19 25.51 -2.43 -17.90
C VAL A 19 25.22 -1.91 -19.31
N THR A 20 24.19 -1.08 -19.47
CA THR A 20 23.83 -0.49 -20.76
C THR A 20 24.97 0.35 -21.32
N TYR A 21 25.61 1.19 -20.51
CA TYR A 21 26.74 2.01 -20.94
C TYR A 21 27.92 1.16 -21.43
N VAL A 22 28.29 0.13 -20.66
CA VAL A 22 29.37 -0.79 -21.04
C VAL A 22 29.04 -1.52 -22.33
N ALA A 23 27.80 -2.01 -22.48
CA ALA A 23 27.36 -2.72 -23.69
C ALA A 23 27.40 -1.81 -24.93
N VAL A 24 26.89 -0.58 -24.82
CA VAL A 24 26.88 0.38 -25.94
C VAL A 24 28.32 0.78 -26.31
N ASP A 25 29.20 1.08 -25.35
CA ASP A 25 30.59 1.44 -25.60
C ASP A 25 31.35 0.28 -26.27
N LEU A 26 31.13 -0.95 -25.82
CA LEU A 26 31.74 -2.15 -26.42
C LEU A 26 31.27 -2.37 -27.88
N LEU A 27 29.98 -2.14 -28.17
CA LEU A 27 29.44 -2.26 -29.51
C LEU A 27 29.96 -1.16 -30.47
N GLN A 28 30.21 0.05 -29.95
CA GLN A 28 30.66 1.18 -30.78
C GLN A 28 32.19 1.19 -30.99
N THR A 29 32.95 0.86 -29.97
CA THR A 29 34.42 1.01 -29.97
C THR A 29 35.17 -0.32 -30.07
N GLY A 30 34.51 -1.44 -29.82
CA GLY A 30 35.12 -2.77 -29.74
C GLY A 30 36.12 -2.94 -28.59
N SER A 31 36.23 -1.99 -27.65
CA SER A 31 37.24 -1.98 -26.60
C SER A 31 36.68 -1.42 -25.28
N ILE A 32 36.96 -2.11 -24.20
CA ILE A 32 36.64 -1.67 -22.81
C ILE A 32 37.55 -0.51 -22.35
N LYS A 33 38.63 -0.23 -23.05
CA LYS A 33 39.63 0.81 -22.67
C LYS A 33 39.09 2.24 -22.84
N THR A 34 37.97 2.44 -23.52
CA THR A 34 37.33 3.74 -23.75
C THR A 34 36.37 4.14 -22.64
N LEU A 35 36.06 3.23 -21.74
CA LEU A 35 35.17 3.50 -20.59
C LEU A 35 35.69 4.64 -19.72
N MET A 36 34.91 5.72 -19.60
CA MET A 36 35.26 6.87 -18.77
C MET A 36 34.74 6.66 -17.32
N PRO A 37 35.60 6.55 -16.32
CA PRO A 37 35.18 6.40 -14.91
C PRO A 37 34.25 7.51 -14.44
N ARG A 38 34.38 8.71 -15.01
CA ARG A 38 33.54 9.88 -14.73
C ARG A 38 32.05 9.61 -15.01
N THR A 39 31.73 8.80 -16.01
CA THR A 39 30.35 8.45 -16.37
C THR A 39 29.65 7.64 -15.28
N PHE A 40 30.38 6.72 -14.63
CA PHE A 40 29.86 5.99 -13.46
C PHE A 40 29.59 6.90 -12.27
N GLY A 41 30.41 7.94 -12.10
CA GLY A 41 30.15 9.00 -11.12
C GLY A 41 28.83 9.71 -11.35
N PHE A 42 28.50 10.05 -12.60
CA PHE A 42 27.20 10.63 -12.92
C PHE A 42 26.03 9.67 -12.67
N PHE A 43 26.19 8.38 -12.92
CA PHE A 43 25.17 7.38 -12.59
C PHE A 43 24.93 7.28 -11.08
N ALA A 44 26.02 7.34 -10.28
CA ALA A 44 25.92 7.36 -8.83
C ALA A 44 25.19 8.62 -8.32
N ILE A 45 25.52 9.80 -8.86
CA ILE A 45 24.82 11.06 -8.54
C ILE A 45 23.33 10.96 -8.90
N ASN A 46 23.01 10.43 -10.09
CA ASN A 46 21.63 10.24 -10.51
C ASN A 46 20.85 9.29 -9.56
N ALA A 47 21.47 8.20 -9.12
CA ALA A 47 20.89 7.29 -8.14
C ALA A 47 20.57 7.99 -6.80
N VAL A 48 21.49 8.87 -6.33
CA VAL A 48 21.26 9.69 -5.14
C VAL A 48 20.10 10.68 -5.34
N CYS A 49 20.04 11.36 -6.50
CA CYS A 49 18.95 12.28 -6.84
C CYS A 49 17.59 11.57 -6.87
N VAL A 50 17.51 10.38 -7.44
CA VAL A 50 16.28 9.58 -7.44
C VAL A 50 15.88 9.17 -6.02
N SER A 51 16.83 8.79 -5.17
CA SER A 51 16.55 8.50 -3.76
C SER A 51 16.01 9.72 -3.03
N PHE A 52 16.56 10.91 -3.31
CA PHE A 52 16.07 12.16 -2.74
C PHE A 52 14.65 12.50 -3.21
N ALA A 53 14.31 12.21 -4.47
CA ALA A 53 12.95 12.40 -4.99
C ALA A 53 11.91 11.59 -4.20
N TYR A 54 12.23 10.35 -3.78
CA TYR A 54 11.35 9.55 -2.91
C TYR A 54 11.12 10.21 -1.54
N ILE A 55 12.17 10.78 -0.96
CA ILE A 55 12.05 11.50 0.32
C ILE A 55 11.18 12.75 0.12
N MET A 56 11.36 13.49 -0.99
CA MET A 56 10.57 14.68 -1.32
C MET A 56 9.08 14.35 -1.49
N VAL A 57 8.72 13.22 -2.12
CA VAL A 57 7.32 12.79 -2.21
C VAL A 57 6.71 12.64 -0.82
N PHE A 58 7.41 11.96 0.10
CA PHE A 58 6.93 11.78 1.47
C PHE A 58 6.74 13.12 2.21
N VAL A 59 7.69 14.05 2.04
CA VAL A 59 7.61 15.39 2.65
C VAL A 59 6.42 16.18 2.09
N LEU A 60 6.22 16.13 0.77
CA LEU A 60 5.09 16.79 0.11
C LEU A 60 3.75 16.20 0.53
N GLU A 61 3.63 14.87 0.63
CA GLU A 61 2.44 14.21 1.17
C GLU A 61 2.10 14.73 2.57
N LYS A 62 3.10 14.85 3.44
CA LYS A 62 2.92 15.29 4.81
C LYS A 62 2.56 16.79 4.91
N ILE A 63 3.15 17.65 4.07
CA ILE A 63 2.91 19.09 4.09
C ILE A 63 1.54 19.42 3.48
N PHE A 64 1.19 18.81 2.36
CA PHE A 64 -0.03 19.15 1.61
C PHE A 64 -1.21 18.24 1.93
N GLY A 65 -1.05 17.21 2.76
CA GLY A 65 -2.11 16.27 3.10
C GLY A 65 -2.58 15.41 1.91
N PHE A 66 -1.80 15.33 0.85
CA PHE A 66 -2.12 14.48 -0.30
C PHE A 66 -1.63 13.05 -0.08
N THR A 67 -2.44 12.08 -0.48
CA THR A 67 -2.02 10.67 -0.50
C THR A 67 -1.58 10.32 -1.91
N SER A 68 -0.31 9.93 -2.08
CA SER A 68 0.21 9.55 -3.40
C SER A 68 -0.40 8.22 -3.88
N LYS A 69 -0.34 8.00 -5.19
CA LYS A 69 -0.74 6.70 -5.77
C LYS A 69 0.09 5.55 -5.21
N VAL A 70 1.37 5.78 -4.89
CA VAL A 70 2.26 4.77 -4.31
C VAL A 70 1.80 4.38 -2.92
N THR A 71 1.47 5.35 -2.07
CA THR A 71 0.93 5.11 -0.72
C THR A 71 -0.41 4.35 -0.78
N LEU A 72 -1.31 4.71 -1.71
CA LEU A 72 -2.58 4.00 -1.89
C LEU A 72 -2.39 2.54 -2.35
N VAL A 73 -1.39 2.28 -3.21
CA VAL A 73 -1.03 0.91 -3.61
C VAL A 73 -0.46 0.12 -2.43
N GLU A 74 0.43 0.72 -1.62
CA GLU A 74 0.95 0.08 -0.41
C GLU A 74 -0.14 -0.22 0.62
N LEU A 75 -1.11 0.68 0.81
CA LEU A 75 -2.27 0.45 1.67
C LEU A 75 -3.17 -0.67 1.14
N SER A 76 -3.20 -0.89 -0.17
CA SER A 76 -4.00 -1.95 -0.81
C SER A 76 -3.28 -3.30 -0.88
N ASP A 77 -2.04 -3.40 -0.36
CA ASP A 77 -1.31 -4.66 -0.27
C ASP A 77 -1.86 -5.50 0.88
N ILE A 78 -2.30 -6.72 0.58
CA ILE A 78 -2.82 -7.68 1.57
C ILE A 78 -1.78 -8.09 2.63
N ASN A 79 -0.49 -7.92 2.35
CA ASN A 79 0.59 -8.13 3.31
C ASN A 79 0.80 -6.93 4.26
N ASN A 80 0.02 -5.85 4.10
CA ASN A 80 0.03 -4.75 5.05
C ASN A 80 -0.33 -5.28 6.45
N PRO A 81 0.42 -4.92 7.51
CA PRO A 81 0.21 -5.45 8.86
C PRO A 81 -1.24 -5.31 9.34
N VAL A 82 -1.90 -4.20 9.03
CA VAL A 82 -3.28 -3.93 9.46
C VAL A 82 -4.29 -4.82 8.73
N LEU A 83 -4.13 -5.02 7.40
CA LEU A 83 -4.99 -5.92 6.63
C LEU A 83 -4.74 -7.38 6.99
N ARG A 84 -3.52 -7.72 7.35
CA ARG A 84 -3.17 -9.04 7.84
C ARG A 84 -3.84 -9.32 9.17
N GLU A 85 -3.78 -8.39 10.14
CA GLU A 85 -4.50 -8.49 11.41
C GLU A 85 -6.00 -8.64 11.17
N LEU A 86 -6.60 -7.84 10.26
CA LEU A 86 -8.01 -8.01 9.89
C LEU A 86 -8.30 -9.41 9.34
N SER A 87 -7.40 -9.99 8.54
CA SER A 87 -7.59 -11.33 7.98
C SER A 87 -7.47 -12.45 9.01
N GLU A 88 -6.67 -12.26 10.06
CA GLU A 88 -6.45 -13.21 11.14
C GLU A 88 -7.57 -13.14 12.18
N GLU A 89 -7.97 -11.93 12.62
CA GLU A 89 -8.95 -11.71 13.70
C GLU A 89 -10.40 -11.68 13.18
N CYS A 90 -10.62 -11.19 11.95
CA CYS A 90 -11.96 -10.97 11.36
C CYS A 90 -12.02 -11.51 9.92
N PRO A 91 -11.87 -12.82 9.68
CA PRO A 91 -11.79 -13.38 8.34
C PRO A 91 -13.03 -13.12 7.48
N GLY A 92 -14.21 -13.11 8.07
CA GLY A 92 -15.45 -12.79 7.36
C GLY A 92 -15.50 -11.34 6.90
N THR A 93 -15.15 -10.40 7.78
CA THR A 93 -15.03 -8.97 7.43
C THR A 93 -13.97 -8.74 6.38
N PHE A 94 -12.81 -9.41 6.46
CA PHE A 94 -11.75 -9.31 5.45
C PHE A 94 -12.24 -9.76 4.06
N GLN A 95 -12.91 -10.91 3.97
CA GLN A 95 -13.47 -11.41 2.72
C GLN A 95 -14.53 -10.46 2.15
N HIS A 96 -15.41 -9.92 3.00
CA HIS A 96 -16.37 -8.91 2.63
C HIS A 96 -15.69 -7.66 2.05
N SER A 97 -14.71 -7.10 2.77
CA SER A 97 -13.97 -5.91 2.34
C SER A 97 -13.24 -6.12 1.01
N MET A 98 -12.68 -7.32 0.78
CA MET A 98 -12.08 -7.69 -0.50
C MET A 98 -13.10 -7.70 -1.64
N ALA A 99 -14.28 -8.30 -1.43
CA ALA A 99 -15.34 -8.34 -2.42
C ALA A 99 -15.86 -6.93 -2.75
N VAL A 100 -16.15 -6.12 -1.73
CA VAL A 100 -16.56 -4.71 -1.88
C VAL A 100 -15.49 -3.90 -2.62
N SER A 101 -14.23 -4.06 -2.26
CA SER A 101 -13.09 -3.38 -2.88
C SER A 101 -12.98 -3.69 -4.38
N ASN A 102 -13.18 -4.94 -4.78
CA ASN A 102 -13.15 -5.34 -6.19
C ASN A 102 -14.31 -4.73 -6.98
N LEU A 103 -15.55 -4.80 -6.45
CA LEU A 103 -16.74 -4.22 -7.08
C LEU A 103 -16.66 -2.69 -7.18
N ALA A 104 -16.28 -2.03 -6.09
CA ALA A 104 -16.13 -0.59 -6.03
C ALA A 104 -15.02 -0.08 -6.98
N SER A 105 -13.90 -0.82 -7.09
CA SER A 105 -12.83 -0.52 -8.05
C SER A 105 -13.31 -0.63 -9.50
N ALA A 106 -14.10 -1.65 -9.83
CA ALA A 106 -14.69 -1.80 -11.16
C ALA A 106 -15.66 -0.65 -11.49
N ALA A 107 -16.50 -0.25 -10.55
CA ALA A 107 -17.39 0.90 -10.69
C ALA A 107 -16.61 2.21 -10.85
N ALA A 108 -15.61 2.46 -9.99
CA ALA A 108 -14.75 3.64 -10.06
C ALA A 108 -14.04 3.77 -11.42
N ASN A 109 -13.57 2.66 -11.97
CA ASN A 109 -12.95 2.65 -13.29
C ASN A 109 -13.93 3.07 -14.41
N ARG A 110 -15.19 2.63 -14.34
CA ARG A 110 -16.23 3.00 -15.31
C ARG A 110 -16.53 4.49 -15.33
N ILE A 111 -16.53 5.13 -14.16
CA ILE A 111 -16.81 6.56 -14.01
C ILE A 111 -15.53 7.43 -14.03
N ARG A 112 -14.36 6.83 -14.31
CA ARG A 112 -13.05 7.50 -14.33
C ARG A 112 -12.69 8.17 -13.00
N ALA A 113 -13.13 7.61 -11.87
CA ALA A 113 -12.75 8.05 -10.53
C ALA A 113 -11.37 7.52 -10.13
N ASN A 114 -10.86 7.93 -8.97
CA ASN A 114 -9.60 7.44 -8.43
C ASN A 114 -9.76 6.01 -7.89
N VAL A 115 -9.48 5.02 -8.75
CA VAL A 115 -9.63 3.58 -8.45
C VAL A 115 -8.82 3.16 -7.23
N GLN A 116 -7.60 3.68 -7.07
CA GLN A 116 -6.73 3.30 -5.94
C GLN A 116 -7.26 3.82 -4.60
N LEU A 117 -7.78 5.03 -4.59
CA LEU A 117 -8.41 5.61 -3.40
C LEU A 117 -9.66 4.83 -3.00
N VAL A 118 -10.53 4.52 -3.97
CA VAL A 118 -11.75 3.74 -3.74
C VAL A 118 -11.40 2.33 -3.25
N ARG A 119 -10.38 1.70 -3.83
CA ARG A 119 -9.89 0.39 -3.43
C ARG A 119 -9.40 0.39 -1.98
N ALA A 120 -8.51 1.30 -1.63
CA ALA A 120 -7.99 1.43 -0.28
C ALA A 120 -9.12 1.72 0.72
N GLY A 121 -9.98 2.69 0.44
CA GLY A 121 -11.14 3.02 1.30
C GLY A 121 -12.05 1.81 1.55
N ALA A 122 -12.32 1.03 0.50
CA ALA A 122 -13.16 -0.18 0.62
C ALA A 122 -12.47 -1.31 1.42
N LEU A 123 -11.14 -1.42 1.38
CA LEU A 123 -10.42 -2.41 2.19
C LEU A 123 -10.46 -2.09 3.69
N TYR A 124 -10.42 -0.81 4.04
CA TYR A 124 -10.31 -0.36 5.43
C TYR A 124 -11.63 0.10 6.06
N HIS A 125 -12.75 0.14 5.31
CA HIS A 125 -13.99 0.75 5.81
C HIS A 125 -14.51 0.12 7.12
N ASP A 126 -14.25 -1.15 7.32
CA ASP A 126 -14.71 -1.95 8.46
C ASP A 126 -13.58 -2.40 9.41
N ILE A 127 -12.41 -1.76 9.34
CA ILE A 127 -11.23 -2.15 10.11
C ILE A 127 -11.47 -2.15 11.63
N GLY A 128 -12.32 -1.26 12.13
CA GLY A 128 -12.63 -1.17 13.54
C GLY A 128 -13.39 -2.36 14.12
N LYS A 129 -13.88 -3.29 13.29
CA LYS A 129 -14.49 -4.56 13.75
C LYS A 129 -13.50 -5.47 14.45
N ILE A 130 -12.17 -5.29 14.23
CA ILE A 130 -11.10 -6.00 14.96
C ILE A 130 -11.26 -5.86 16.47
N SER A 131 -11.75 -4.72 16.95
CA SER A 131 -11.90 -4.48 18.39
C SER A 131 -12.91 -5.41 19.08
N ASN A 132 -13.90 -5.93 18.34
CA ASN A 132 -14.95 -6.80 18.85
C ASN A 132 -15.50 -7.75 17.78
N PRO A 133 -14.72 -8.69 17.24
CA PRO A 133 -15.10 -9.51 16.07
C PRO A 133 -16.40 -10.30 16.25
N ALA A 134 -16.59 -10.89 17.42
CA ALA A 134 -17.73 -11.77 17.72
C ALA A 134 -19.11 -11.09 17.67
N PHE A 135 -19.16 -9.75 17.74
CA PHE A 135 -20.42 -9.01 17.63
C PHE A 135 -20.93 -8.89 16.19
N PHE A 136 -20.11 -9.24 15.19
CA PHE A 136 -20.44 -9.16 13.77
C PHE A 136 -20.70 -10.56 13.20
N THR A 137 -21.88 -10.76 12.60
CA THR A 137 -22.37 -12.06 12.18
C THR A 137 -21.45 -12.81 11.25
N GLU A 138 -20.74 -12.09 10.38
CA GLU A 138 -19.81 -12.66 9.42
C GLU A 138 -18.54 -13.27 10.06
N ASN A 139 -18.25 -12.93 11.35
CA ASN A 139 -17.10 -13.44 12.10
C ASN A 139 -17.52 -14.38 13.25
N GLN A 140 -18.82 -14.68 13.40
CA GLN A 140 -19.32 -15.52 14.47
C GLN A 140 -19.06 -17.01 14.19
N HIS A 141 -18.56 -17.74 15.19
CA HIS A 141 -18.32 -19.18 15.14
C HIS A 141 -19.16 -19.97 16.16
N GLY A 142 -20.18 -19.36 16.78
CA GLY A 142 -20.99 -19.98 17.81
C GLY A 142 -22.18 -19.14 18.22
N ALA A 143 -22.50 -19.12 19.53
CA ALA A 143 -23.59 -18.31 20.05
C ALA A 143 -23.38 -16.82 19.78
N ASN A 144 -24.43 -16.13 19.35
CA ASN A 144 -24.38 -14.71 19.08
C ASN A 144 -24.29 -13.90 20.40
N PRO A 145 -23.21 -13.15 20.66
CA PRO A 145 -23.06 -12.37 21.87
C PRO A 145 -24.13 -11.27 22.03
N ASN A 146 -24.83 -10.91 20.95
CA ASN A 146 -25.89 -9.91 21.01
C ASN A 146 -27.20 -10.44 21.62
N ASP A 147 -27.44 -11.76 21.59
CA ASP A 147 -28.73 -12.35 21.99
C ASP A 147 -29.08 -12.15 23.47
N GLY A 148 -28.08 -11.97 24.34
CA GLY A 148 -28.26 -11.71 25.76
C GLY A 148 -28.21 -10.24 26.17
N LEU A 149 -28.04 -9.31 25.21
CA LEU A 149 -27.87 -7.89 25.48
C LEU A 149 -29.14 -7.07 25.26
N PRO A 150 -29.37 -6.02 26.07
CA PRO A 150 -30.37 -5.01 25.72
C PRO A 150 -30.07 -4.41 24.33
N PRO A 151 -31.08 -4.14 23.48
CA PRO A 151 -30.91 -3.67 22.10
C PRO A 151 -30.02 -2.40 21.99
N GLN A 152 -30.12 -1.49 22.96
CA GLN A 152 -29.32 -0.25 22.99
C GLN A 152 -27.84 -0.54 23.23
N VAL A 153 -27.52 -1.58 24.02
CA VAL A 153 -26.13 -1.98 24.32
C VAL A 153 -25.54 -2.67 23.10
N ALA A 154 -26.29 -3.60 22.49
CA ALA A 154 -25.88 -4.28 21.25
C ALA A 154 -25.63 -3.27 20.11
N ALA A 155 -26.58 -2.35 19.88
CA ALA A 155 -26.43 -1.30 18.88
C ALA A 155 -25.20 -0.43 19.11
N ARG A 156 -24.91 -0.05 20.35
CA ARG A 156 -23.72 0.75 20.70
C ARG A 156 -22.41 0.00 20.43
N LYS A 157 -22.37 -1.32 20.68
CA LYS A 157 -21.23 -2.18 20.37
C LYS A 157 -21.00 -2.27 18.86
N ILE A 158 -22.08 -2.48 18.09
CA ILE A 158 -21.98 -2.58 16.65
C ILE A 158 -21.55 -1.24 16.02
N ILE A 159 -22.20 -0.13 16.37
CA ILE A 159 -21.88 1.21 15.82
C ILE A 159 -20.49 1.67 16.24
N GLY A 160 -20.03 1.22 17.41
CA GLY A 160 -18.71 1.60 17.98
C GLY A 160 -17.51 1.27 17.10
N HIS A 161 -17.64 0.30 16.14
CA HIS A 161 -16.55 -0.02 15.23
C HIS A 161 -16.11 1.17 14.36
N VAL A 162 -17.04 2.09 14.03
CA VAL A 162 -16.71 3.27 13.23
C VAL A 162 -15.69 4.17 13.94
N SER A 163 -15.94 4.45 15.22
CA SER A 163 -15.00 5.24 16.05
C SER A 163 -13.71 4.49 16.36
N ALA A 164 -13.76 3.17 16.52
CA ALA A 164 -12.59 2.34 16.73
C ALA A 164 -11.67 2.29 15.49
N GLY A 165 -12.25 2.28 14.29
CA GLY A 165 -11.49 2.31 13.04
C GLY A 165 -10.80 3.65 12.73
N LEU A 166 -11.13 4.71 13.44
CA LEU A 166 -10.52 6.04 13.28
C LEU A 166 -9.33 6.30 14.22
N GLN A 167 -9.04 5.39 15.13
CA GLN A 167 -7.91 5.47 16.08
C GLN A 167 -6.69 4.73 15.54
#